data_a889ba46956119436627d11815afe6e2
#
_entry.id   a889ba46956119436627d11815afe6e2
#
_cell.length_a   1.000
_cell.length_b   1.000
_cell.length_c   1.000
_cell.angle_alpha   90.00
_cell.angle_beta   90.00
_cell.angle_gamma   90.00
#
_symmetry.space_group_name_H-M   'P 1'
#
loop_
_entity.id
_entity.type
_entity.pdbx_description
1 polymer ?
#
loop_
_entity_poly.entity_id
_entity_poly.type
_entity_poly.pdbx_seq_one_letter_code
_entity_poly.pdbx_strand_id
1 'polypeptide(L)'
;MSPEVVKRKLGQMTTYLKDLQRHEGVSFELFMERHYEIERILELLVMSASDIILHLLSLRGEDAPASYRAAFLRAGEKGIISMELSKRLALSAGFGTYWSMSTR
;
A
#
# COMPACT_ATOMS: atom_id res chain seq x y z
N MET A 1 -5.47 6.71 15.64
CA MET A 1 -4.60 5.50 15.68
C MET A 1 -3.48 5.75 16.68
N SER A 2 -3.21 4.82 17.58
CA SER A 2 -2.15 4.98 18.58
C SER A 2 -0.78 4.68 17.99
N PRO A 3 0.31 5.14 18.64
CA PRO A 3 1.68 4.81 18.20
C PRO A 3 1.92 3.29 18.11
N GLU A 4 1.35 2.52 19.00
CA GLU A 4 1.48 1.06 19.00
C GLU A 4 0.82 0.44 17.77
N VAL A 5 -0.32 0.97 17.36
CA VAL A 5 -1.01 0.50 16.14
C VAL A 5 -0.20 0.84 14.91
N VAL A 6 0.40 2.03 14.85
CA VAL A 6 1.27 2.41 13.73
C VAL A 6 2.48 1.49 13.65
N LYS A 7 3.14 1.21 14.77
CA LYS A 7 4.27 0.28 14.82
C LYS A 7 3.88 -1.11 14.35
N ARG A 8 2.71 -1.60 14.77
CA ARG A 8 2.22 -2.91 14.35
C ARG A 8 2.00 -2.95 12.85
N LYS A 9 1.39 -1.90 12.27
CA LYS A 9 1.16 -1.83 10.83
C LYS A 9 2.45 -1.77 10.04
N LEU A 10 3.45 -1.04 10.53
CA LEU A 10 4.78 -1.00 9.91
C LEU A 10 5.45 -2.39 9.98
N GLY A 11 5.31 -3.10 11.10
CA GLY A 11 5.80 -4.46 11.23
C GLY A 11 5.12 -5.42 10.26
N GLN A 12 3.81 -5.29 10.09
CA GLN A 12 3.07 -6.09 9.10
C GLN A 12 3.55 -5.81 7.69
N MET A 13 3.81 -4.54 7.34
CA MET A 13 4.34 -4.19 6.03
C MET A 13 5.71 -4.82 5.78
N THR A 14 6.57 -4.84 6.80
CA THR A 14 7.87 -5.50 6.72
C THR A 14 7.71 -6.98 6.42
N THR A 15 6.76 -7.63 7.10
CA THR A 15 6.45 -9.05 6.87
C THR A 15 5.96 -9.28 5.45
N TYR A 16 5.04 -8.45 4.95
CA TYR A 16 4.55 -8.56 3.58
C TYR A 16 5.66 -8.36 2.54
N LEU A 17 6.58 -7.43 2.80
CA LEU A 17 7.73 -7.21 1.91
C LEU A 17 8.63 -8.44 1.87
N LYS A 18 8.89 -9.07 3.00
CA LYS A 18 9.66 -10.32 3.05
C LYS A 18 8.96 -11.43 2.30
N ASP A 19 7.64 -11.55 2.47
CA ASP A 19 6.86 -12.55 1.76
C ASP A 19 6.91 -12.31 0.25
N LEU A 20 6.85 -11.05 -0.17
CA LEU A 20 6.96 -10.70 -1.58
C LEU A 20 8.34 -11.03 -2.15
N GLN A 21 9.40 -10.84 -1.36
CA GLN A 21 10.78 -11.14 -1.78
C GLN A 21 10.99 -12.61 -2.10
N ARG A 22 10.22 -13.51 -1.50
CA ARG A 22 10.27 -14.95 -1.82
C ARG A 22 9.88 -15.23 -3.28
N HIS A 23 9.14 -14.33 -3.90
CA HIS A 23 8.70 -14.47 -5.29
C HIS A 23 9.60 -13.73 -6.26
N GLU A 24 10.69 -13.12 -5.76
CA GLU A 24 11.63 -12.39 -6.61
C GLU A 24 12.34 -13.34 -7.55
N GLY A 25 12.44 -12.97 -8.82
CA GLY A 25 13.14 -13.76 -9.82
C GLY A 25 12.39 -14.99 -10.30
N VAL A 26 11.12 -15.16 -9.94
CA VAL A 26 10.34 -16.31 -10.43
C VAL A 26 10.07 -16.20 -11.93
N SER A 27 9.97 -17.34 -12.61
CA SER A 27 9.61 -17.38 -14.02
C SER A 27 8.16 -16.90 -14.23
N PHE A 28 7.82 -16.56 -15.48
CA PHE A 28 6.45 -16.21 -15.81
C PHE A 28 5.48 -17.34 -15.48
N GLU A 29 5.85 -18.57 -15.76
CA GLU A 29 5.02 -19.73 -15.45
C GLU A 29 4.76 -19.88 -13.97
N LEU A 30 5.81 -19.74 -13.14
CA LEU A 30 5.67 -19.82 -11.70
C LEU A 30 4.87 -18.63 -11.14
N PHE A 31 5.06 -17.44 -11.74
CA PHE A 31 4.26 -16.27 -11.39
C PHE A 31 2.77 -16.54 -11.64
N MET A 32 2.42 -17.14 -12.78
CA MET A 32 1.03 -17.45 -13.09
C MET A 32 0.42 -18.44 -12.09
N GLU A 33 1.22 -19.38 -11.58
CA GLU A 33 0.76 -20.30 -10.55
C GLU A 33 0.51 -19.61 -9.20
N ARG A 34 1.27 -18.56 -8.91
CA ARG A 34 1.27 -17.89 -7.60
C ARG A 34 0.65 -16.49 -7.64
N HIS A 35 0.06 -16.09 -8.77
CA HIS A 35 -0.34 -14.69 -8.93
C HIS A 35 -1.39 -14.24 -7.90
N TYR A 36 -2.28 -15.11 -7.46
CA TYR A 36 -3.25 -14.75 -6.43
C TYR A 36 -2.56 -14.42 -5.11
N GLU A 37 -1.57 -15.21 -4.72
CA GLU A 37 -0.79 -14.95 -3.52
C GLU A 37 -0.02 -13.64 -3.63
N ILE A 38 0.68 -13.42 -4.75
CA ILE A 38 1.45 -12.21 -4.99
C ILE A 38 0.55 -10.98 -5.00
N GLU A 39 -0.57 -11.05 -5.70
CA GLU A 39 -1.53 -9.95 -5.76
C GLU A 39 -2.11 -9.62 -4.39
N ARG A 40 -2.39 -10.65 -3.58
CA ARG A 40 -2.91 -10.43 -2.23
C ARG A 40 -1.88 -9.74 -1.34
N ILE A 41 -0.61 -10.12 -1.45
CA ILE A 41 0.47 -9.47 -0.69
C ILE A 41 0.57 -7.99 -1.07
N LEU A 42 0.53 -7.69 -2.37
CA LEU A 42 0.58 -6.31 -2.86
C LEU A 42 -0.62 -5.51 -2.37
N GLU A 43 -1.82 -6.08 -2.41
CA GLU A 43 -3.03 -5.44 -1.91
C GLU A 43 -2.90 -5.10 -0.42
N LEU A 44 -2.42 -6.05 0.38
CA LEU A 44 -2.23 -5.84 1.82
C LEU A 44 -1.20 -4.75 2.11
N LEU A 45 -0.13 -4.69 1.31
CA LEU A 45 0.87 -3.62 1.43
C LEU A 45 0.26 -2.25 1.15
N VAL A 46 -0.49 -2.13 0.07
CA VAL A 46 -1.14 -0.86 -0.30
C VAL A 46 -2.14 -0.44 0.78
N MET A 47 -2.94 -1.37 1.28
CA MET A 47 -3.91 -1.08 2.33
C MET A 47 -3.25 -0.62 3.61
N SER A 48 -2.18 -1.29 4.05
CA SER A 48 -1.44 -0.92 5.26
C SER A 48 -0.78 0.44 5.12
N ALA A 49 -0.17 0.71 3.96
CA ALA A 49 0.46 2.00 3.69
C ALA A 49 -0.57 3.13 3.69
N SER A 50 -1.73 2.92 3.07
CA SER A 50 -2.77 3.94 3.02
C SER A 50 -3.34 4.23 4.40
N ASP A 51 -3.53 3.21 5.24
CA ASP A 51 -4.03 3.41 6.60
C ASP A 51 -3.08 4.30 7.41
N ILE A 52 -1.77 4.06 7.30
CA ILE A 52 -0.77 4.86 7.99
C ILE A 52 -0.79 6.29 7.47
N ILE A 53 -0.84 6.47 6.15
CA ILE A 53 -0.85 7.80 5.53
C ILE A 53 -2.11 8.57 5.90
N LEU A 54 -3.27 7.94 5.88
CA LEU A 54 -4.53 8.57 6.28
C LEU A 54 -4.46 9.04 7.73
N HIS A 55 -3.85 8.26 8.61
CA HIS A 55 -3.65 8.65 9.98
C HIS A 55 -2.74 9.89 10.09
N LEU A 56 -1.62 9.89 9.37
CA LEU A 56 -0.69 11.01 9.37
C LEU A 56 -1.33 12.29 8.81
N LEU A 57 -2.15 12.16 7.78
CA LEU A 57 -2.89 13.30 7.22
C LEU A 57 -3.90 13.84 8.23
N SER A 58 -4.61 12.96 8.94
CA SER A 58 -5.57 13.40 9.95
C SER A 58 -4.91 14.15 11.10
N LEU A 59 -3.69 13.75 11.49
CA LEU A 59 -2.94 14.46 12.52
C LEU A 59 -2.55 15.88 12.09
N ARG A 60 -2.50 16.14 10.79
CA ARG A 60 -2.22 17.48 10.24
C ARG A 60 -3.48 18.29 9.96
N GLY A 61 -4.65 17.77 10.35
CA GLY A 61 -5.91 18.44 10.15
C GLY A 61 -6.42 18.39 8.72
N GLU A 62 -5.87 17.49 7.90
CA GLU A 62 -6.33 17.34 6.51
C GLU A 62 -7.63 16.54 6.46
N ASP A 63 -8.47 16.89 5.49
CA ASP A 63 -9.68 16.11 5.21
C ASP A 63 -9.31 14.74 4.67
N ALA A 64 -10.17 13.75 4.94
CA ALA A 64 -9.94 12.40 4.46
C ALA A 64 -9.99 12.36 2.93
N PRO A 65 -8.93 11.86 2.26
CA PRO A 65 -8.96 11.71 0.80
C PRO A 65 -10.03 10.72 0.36
N ALA A 66 -10.52 10.88 -0.86
CA ALA A 66 -11.62 10.07 -1.39
C ALA A 66 -11.18 8.67 -1.82
N SER A 67 -9.87 8.44 -2.00
CA SER A 67 -9.35 7.15 -2.48
C SER A 67 -7.93 6.95 -1.98
N TYR A 68 -7.43 5.72 -2.09
CA TYR A 68 -6.03 5.41 -1.79
C TYR A 68 -5.08 6.22 -2.68
N ARG A 69 -5.40 6.32 -3.96
CA ARG A 69 -4.60 7.11 -4.89
C ARG A 69 -4.50 8.56 -4.43
N ALA A 70 -5.64 9.17 -4.09
CA ALA A 70 -5.67 10.54 -3.59
C ALA A 70 -4.86 10.69 -2.30
N ALA A 71 -4.91 9.70 -1.41
CA ALA A 71 -4.15 9.71 -0.17
C ALA A 71 -2.65 9.72 -0.43
N PHE A 72 -2.17 8.86 -1.34
CA PHE A 72 -0.76 8.80 -1.68
C PHE A 72 -0.27 10.08 -2.34
N LEU A 73 -1.05 10.66 -3.26
CA LEU A 73 -0.71 11.92 -3.91
C LEU A 73 -0.67 13.06 -2.90
N ARG A 74 -1.64 13.12 -1.99
CA ARG A 74 -1.68 14.13 -0.93
C ARG A 74 -0.46 14.00 0.00
N ALA A 75 -0.06 12.78 0.34
CA ALA A 75 1.11 12.53 1.18
C ALA A 75 2.39 13.07 0.53
N GLY A 76 2.51 12.93 -0.78
CA GLY A 76 3.63 13.51 -1.53
C GLY A 76 3.61 15.03 -1.52
N GLU A 77 2.45 15.65 -1.74
CA GLU A 77 2.28 17.10 -1.72
C GLU A 77 2.62 17.70 -0.37
N LYS A 78 2.29 16.99 0.71
CA LYS A 78 2.52 17.47 2.08
C LYS A 78 3.89 17.10 2.63
N GLY A 79 4.74 16.45 1.83
CA GLY A 79 6.09 16.10 2.23
C GLY A 79 6.19 14.96 3.22
N ILE A 80 5.13 14.18 3.41
CA ILE A 80 5.15 12.99 4.27
C ILE A 80 6.01 11.90 3.65
N ILE A 81 5.94 11.78 2.33
CA ILE A 81 6.77 10.89 1.53
C ILE A 81 7.31 11.67 0.33
N SER A 82 8.32 11.14 -0.35
CA SER A 82 8.85 11.79 -1.55
C SER A 82 7.81 11.79 -2.67
N MET A 83 7.91 12.77 -3.57
CA MET A 83 7.01 12.83 -4.74
C MET A 83 7.17 11.60 -5.63
N GLU A 84 8.39 11.08 -5.77
CA GLU A 84 8.62 9.89 -6.56
C GLU A 84 7.89 8.68 -5.98
N LEU A 85 8.04 8.45 -4.67
CA LEU A 85 7.35 7.37 -3.98
C LEU A 85 5.84 7.55 -4.04
N SER A 86 5.37 8.79 -3.87
CA SER A 86 3.95 9.14 -3.94
C SER A 86 3.34 8.71 -5.28
N LYS A 87 4.01 9.01 -6.38
CA LYS A 87 3.53 8.64 -7.72
C LYS A 87 3.51 7.13 -7.93
N ARG A 88 4.53 6.43 -7.45
CA ARG A 88 4.61 4.96 -7.55
C ARG A 88 3.49 4.30 -6.76
N LEU A 89 3.26 4.76 -5.53
CA LEU A 89 2.18 4.24 -4.69
C LEU A 89 0.81 4.53 -5.29
N ALA A 90 0.64 5.71 -5.89
CA ALA A 90 -0.62 6.07 -6.53
C ALA A 90 -0.95 5.13 -7.70
N LEU A 91 0.07 4.73 -8.48
CA LEU A 91 -0.12 3.74 -9.54
C LEU A 91 -0.51 2.37 -8.98
N SER A 92 0.16 1.94 -7.91
CA SER A 92 -0.15 0.67 -7.24
C SER A 92 -1.55 0.66 -6.64
N ALA A 93 -2.00 1.80 -6.11
CA ALA A 93 -3.33 1.94 -5.53
C ALA A 93 -4.43 1.76 -6.59
N GLY A 94 -4.18 2.17 -7.83
CA GLY A 94 -5.11 1.93 -8.92
C GLY A 94 -5.37 0.44 -9.12
N PHE A 95 -4.33 -0.37 -9.12
CA PHE A 95 -4.47 -1.83 -9.19
C PHE A 95 -5.14 -2.39 -7.94
N GLY A 96 -4.76 -1.93 -6.75
CA GLY A 96 -5.35 -2.38 -5.51
C GLY A 96 -6.86 -2.14 -5.47
N THR A 97 -7.30 -0.98 -5.93
CA THR A 97 -8.73 -0.67 -6.02
C THR A 97 -9.44 -1.63 -6.97
N TYR A 98 -8.86 -1.92 -8.12
CA TYR A 98 -9.41 -2.86 -9.08
C TYR A 98 -9.54 -4.25 -8.49
N TRP A 99 -8.49 -4.72 -7.82
CA TRP A 99 -8.50 -6.04 -7.18
C TRP A 99 -9.58 -6.14 -6.11
N SER A 100 -9.73 -5.12 -5.28
CA SER A 100 -10.78 -5.08 -4.26
C SER A 100 -12.16 -5.18 -4.86
N MET A 101 -12.39 -4.52 -5.98
CA MET A 101 -13.67 -4.56 -6.69
C MET A 101 -13.92 -5.91 -7.34
N SER A 102 -12.88 -6.53 -7.90
CA SER A 102 -13.02 -7.80 -8.62
C SER A 102 -13.14 -9.01 -7.70
N THR A 103 -12.65 -8.91 -6.46
CA THR A 103 -12.67 -10.01 -5.50
C THR A 103 -13.90 -10.02 -4.59
N ARG A 104 -14.71 -9.00 -4.68
CA ARG A 104 -15.97 -8.92 -3.95
C ARG A 104 -17.09 -9.66 -4.71
#